data_e05211cff00c3764bc1b62e893ab0606
#
_entry.id   e05211cff00c3764bc1b62e893ab0606
#
_cell.length_a   1.000
_cell.length_b   1.000
_cell.length_c   1.000
_cell.angle_alpha   90.00
_cell.angle_beta   90.00
_cell.angle_gamma   90.00
#
_symmetry.space_group_name_H-M   'P 1'
#
loop_
_entity.id
_entity.type
_entity.pdbx_description
1 polymer ?
#
loop_
_entity_poly.entity_id
_entity_poly.type
_entity_poly.pdbx_seq_one_letter_code
_entity_poly.pdbx_strand_id
1 'polypeptide(L)'
;MKLYGGIDLHSNNCVVALLDEADRVVYEKRLPNDLGYILREVEPHRAEIQGLVVESTFNWYWLVDGLQGAGYPVHLANTAGIQPYSGLKYTDDHSDARWLAQLLRLGVLPEGYIYPPAGRAVRDLLRKRSQLVRQKVTQLLSLENLYSRHTGSRPSANQLRLLTVAAVEEQFGDTMVAQAIKSSLTVMHCLEKEIEQLEQVVKAQVKLQPAFKPLLTVAGIGPILGLTIMLETGAIQRFPKVGNFASYCRCVDSQRLSNGKRKGQGNTKNGNKYLAWAFVEAANFAIRYHESVQRFYQRKCAKTSQVVARKAVAHKLARACYYVLRDQVPFDMGRAFG
;
A
#
# COMPACT_ATOMS: atom_id res chain seq x y z
N MET A 1 -31.93 21.10 -10.13
CA MET A 1 -30.60 21.60 -9.65
C MET A 1 -29.72 20.38 -9.49
N LYS A 2 -28.46 20.45 -9.92
CA LYS A 2 -27.51 19.33 -9.71
C LYS A 2 -26.63 19.65 -8.51
N LEU A 3 -26.44 18.67 -7.63
CA LEU A 3 -25.64 18.80 -6.43
C LEU A 3 -24.42 17.86 -6.47
N TYR A 4 -23.31 18.34 -5.97
CA TYR A 4 -22.06 17.62 -5.85
C TYR A 4 -21.64 17.64 -4.38
N GLY A 5 -21.40 16.48 -3.80
CA GLY A 5 -21.08 16.36 -2.38
C GLY A 5 -19.61 16.05 -2.12
N GLY A 6 -19.07 16.68 -1.09
CA GLY A 6 -17.76 16.35 -0.55
C GLY A 6 -17.87 15.98 0.93
N ILE A 7 -17.18 14.94 1.33
CA ILE A 7 -17.15 14.44 2.70
C ILE A 7 -15.70 14.35 3.16
N ASP A 8 -15.33 15.27 4.04
CA ASP A 8 -14.07 15.24 4.75
C ASP A 8 -14.22 14.35 5.99
N LEU A 9 -13.59 13.17 5.95
CA LEU A 9 -13.78 12.09 6.90
C LEU A 9 -12.67 12.04 7.94
N HIS A 10 -12.99 12.29 9.21
CA HIS A 10 -12.10 12.16 10.35
C HIS A 10 -12.31 10.85 11.13
N SER A 11 -11.57 10.69 12.24
CA SER A 11 -11.63 9.48 13.09
C SER A 11 -12.99 9.30 13.80
N ASN A 12 -13.65 10.39 14.19
CA ASN A 12 -14.87 10.39 15.01
C ASN A 12 -16.02 11.25 14.46
N ASN A 13 -15.77 12.04 13.44
CA ASN A 13 -16.78 12.87 12.77
C ASN A 13 -16.41 13.07 11.31
N CYS A 14 -17.32 13.64 10.53
CA CYS A 14 -17.06 14.10 9.18
C CYS A 14 -17.72 15.45 8.93
N VAL A 15 -17.22 16.20 7.95
CA VAL A 15 -17.92 17.37 7.42
C VAL A 15 -18.49 17.01 6.05
N VAL A 16 -19.78 17.22 5.87
CA VAL A 16 -20.47 17.01 4.60
C VAL A 16 -20.84 18.37 4.02
N ALA A 17 -20.48 18.61 2.77
CA ALA A 17 -20.85 19.79 2.01
C ALA A 17 -21.49 19.38 0.68
N LEU A 18 -22.62 20.01 0.32
CA LEU A 18 -23.26 19.88 -0.99
C LEU A 18 -23.21 21.23 -1.70
N LEU A 19 -22.65 21.24 -2.89
CA LEU A 19 -22.52 22.42 -3.76
C LEU A 19 -23.42 22.29 -4.99
N ASP A 20 -24.00 23.41 -5.43
CA ASP A 20 -24.69 23.46 -6.71
C ASP A 20 -23.72 23.66 -7.90
N GLU A 21 -24.28 23.81 -9.10
CA GLU A 21 -23.52 24.02 -10.35
C GLU A 21 -22.74 25.33 -10.39
N ALA A 22 -23.05 26.29 -9.50
CA ALA A 22 -22.35 27.58 -9.37
C ALA A 22 -21.44 27.65 -8.13
N ASP A 23 -21.08 26.51 -7.52
CA ASP A 23 -20.28 26.39 -6.29
C ASP A 23 -20.92 27.03 -5.04
N ARG A 24 -22.24 27.30 -5.05
CA ARG A 24 -22.92 27.81 -3.86
C ARG A 24 -23.20 26.64 -2.93
N VAL A 25 -22.95 26.85 -1.63
CA VAL A 25 -23.24 25.87 -0.58
C VAL A 25 -24.75 25.77 -0.38
N VAL A 26 -25.31 24.61 -0.69
CA VAL A 26 -26.74 24.28 -0.47
C VAL A 26 -26.93 23.64 0.90
N TYR A 27 -25.98 22.80 1.29
CA TYR A 27 -25.97 22.14 2.59
C TYR A 27 -24.52 22.02 3.08
N GLU A 28 -24.33 22.24 4.39
CA GLU A 28 -23.03 22.01 5.02
C GLU A 28 -23.20 21.76 6.50
N LYS A 29 -22.65 20.66 7.01
CA LYS A 29 -22.74 20.33 8.42
C LYS A 29 -21.63 19.38 8.86
N ARG A 30 -21.17 19.53 10.10
CA ARG A 30 -20.34 18.54 10.81
C ARG A 30 -21.27 17.49 11.42
N LEU A 31 -21.01 16.22 11.10
CA LEU A 31 -21.82 15.07 11.50
C LEU A 31 -20.98 14.06 12.28
N PRO A 32 -21.59 13.31 13.21
CA PRO A 32 -20.92 12.16 13.82
C PRO A 32 -20.68 11.06 12.76
N ASN A 33 -19.71 10.18 13.00
CA ASN A 33 -19.48 8.99 12.17
C ASN A 33 -20.57 7.92 12.42
N ASP A 34 -21.79 8.26 12.02
CA ASP A 34 -22.99 7.40 12.06
C ASP A 34 -23.65 7.42 10.68
N LEU A 35 -23.64 6.25 10.02
CA LEU A 35 -24.17 6.12 8.66
C LEU A 35 -25.65 6.50 8.57
N GLY A 36 -26.46 6.06 9.55
CA GLY A 36 -27.89 6.35 9.56
C GLY A 36 -28.17 7.84 9.71
N TYR A 37 -27.33 8.53 10.49
CA TYR A 37 -27.43 9.98 10.64
C TYR A 37 -27.04 10.70 9.36
N ILE A 38 -25.90 10.31 8.75
CA ILE A 38 -25.42 10.91 7.49
C ILE A 38 -26.45 10.71 6.36
N LEU A 39 -27.00 9.50 6.22
CA LEU A 39 -28.01 9.20 5.21
C LEU A 39 -29.27 10.06 5.40
N ARG A 40 -29.77 10.24 6.63
CA ARG A 40 -30.93 11.12 6.89
C ARG A 40 -30.67 12.58 6.50
N GLU A 41 -29.47 13.07 6.70
CA GLU A 41 -29.12 14.46 6.38
C GLU A 41 -28.99 14.69 4.85
N VAL A 42 -28.55 13.70 4.09
CA VAL A 42 -28.39 13.83 2.63
C VAL A 42 -29.63 13.40 1.84
N GLU A 43 -30.52 12.61 2.45
CA GLU A 43 -31.74 12.09 1.80
C GLU A 43 -32.64 13.18 1.18
N PRO A 44 -32.89 14.36 1.80
CA PRO A 44 -33.69 15.43 1.21
C PRO A 44 -33.15 15.92 -0.15
N HIS A 45 -31.87 15.70 -0.41
CA HIS A 45 -31.19 16.16 -1.63
C HIS A 45 -30.92 15.03 -2.63
N ARG A 46 -31.37 13.81 -2.34
CA ARG A 46 -31.01 12.58 -3.08
C ARG A 46 -31.24 12.70 -4.59
N ALA A 47 -32.38 13.26 -5.01
CA ALA A 47 -32.74 13.37 -6.42
C ALA A 47 -31.79 14.28 -7.24
N GLU A 48 -31.17 15.24 -6.57
CA GLU A 48 -30.26 16.20 -7.20
C GLU A 48 -28.79 15.78 -7.14
N ILE A 49 -28.39 14.90 -6.20
CA ILE A 49 -27.00 14.49 -6.00
C ILE A 49 -26.46 13.72 -7.20
N GLN A 50 -25.47 14.27 -7.86
CA GLN A 50 -24.74 13.65 -8.96
C GLN A 50 -23.62 12.71 -8.49
N GLY A 51 -23.08 12.93 -7.30
CA GLY A 51 -22.06 12.11 -6.67
C GLY A 51 -21.62 12.66 -5.32
N LEU A 52 -21.10 11.76 -4.49
CA LEU A 52 -20.53 12.05 -3.18
C LEU A 52 -19.05 11.64 -3.18
N VAL A 53 -18.15 12.57 -2.89
CA VAL A 53 -16.73 12.29 -2.73
C VAL A 53 -16.41 12.04 -1.28
N VAL A 54 -15.79 10.91 -0.99
CA VAL A 54 -15.27 10.59 0.34
C VAL A 54 -13.74 10.65 0.31
N GLU A 55 -13.15 11.29 1.30
CA GLU A 55 -11.69 11.30 1.44
C GLU A 55 -11.15 9.90 1.74
N SER A 56 -10.00 9.51 1.10
CA SER A 56 -9.39 8.20 1.31
C SER A 56 -8.53 8.15 2.58
N THR A 57 -9.12 8.45 3.73
CA THR A 57 -8.53 8.27 5.06
C THR A 57 -8.44 6.78 5.44
N PHE A 58 -7.96 6.45 6.63
CA PHE A 58 -7.77 5.06 7.04
C PHE A 58 -9.09 4.29 7.29
N ASN A 59 -10.19 5.00 7.55
CA ASN A 59 -11.49 4.46 7.98
C ASN A 59 -12.63 4.60 6.96
N TRP A 60 -12.36 4.84 5.69
CA TRP A 60 -13.37 5.13 4.67
C TRP A 60 -14.32 3.96 4.33
N TYR A 61 -13.99 2.71 4.64
CA TYR A 61 -14.75 1.52 4.20
C TYR A 61 -16.23 1.58 4.54
N TRP A 62 -16.55 1.80 5.81
CA TRP A 62 -17.93 1.78 6.30
C TRP A 62 -18.80 2.84 5.64
N LEU A 63 -18.26 4.02 5.41
CA LEU A 63 -18.99 5.14 4.83
C LEU A 63 -19.22 4.94 3.32
N VAL A 64 -18.17 4.58 2.58
CA VAL A 64 -18.28 4.32 1.13
C VAL A 64 -19.23 3.17 0.86
N ASP A 65 -19.10 2.05 1.58
CA ASP A 65 -19.97 0.89 1.41
C ASP A 65 -21.43 1.22 1.79
N GLY A 66 -21.63 1.96 2.86
CA GLY A 66 -22.96 2.38 3.30
C GLY A 66 -23.65 3.31 2.31
N LEU A 67 -22.95 4.31 1.80
CA LEU A 67 -23.47 5.24 0.79
C LEU A 67 -23.75 4.52 -0.54
N GLN A 68 -22.85 3.64 -1.00
CA GLN A 68 -23.09 2.82 -2.20
C GLN A 68 -24.26 1.85 -2.00
N GLY A 69 -24.36 1.21 -0.83
CA GLY A 69 -25.50 0.34 -0.47
C GLY A 69 -26.83 1.06 -0.44
N ALA A 70 -26.84 2.35 -0.08
CA ALA A 70 -28.00 3.23 -0.15
C ALA A 70 -28.28 3.76 -1.57
N GLY A 71 -27.46 3.43 -2.58
CA GLY A 71 -27.66 3.78 -3.98
C GLY A 71 -27.17 5.16 -4.39
N TYR A 72 -26.29 5.79 -3.60
CA TYR A 72 -25.62 7.03 -4.03
C TYR A 72 -24.42 6.72 -4.94
N PRO A 73 -24.16 7.54 -5.99
CA PRO A 73 -22.90 7.50 -6.71
C PRO A 73 -21.77 7.99 -5.78
N VAL A 74 -20.78 7.14 -5.51
CA VAL A 74 -19.69 7.45 -4.57
C VAL A 74 -18.34 7.42 -5.26
N HIS A 75 -17.54 8.45 -5.02
CA HIS A 75 -16.19 8.62 -5.48
C HIS A 75 -15.23 8.63 -4.28
N LEU A 76 -14.10 7.95 -4.37
CA LEU A 76 -13.07 7.97 -3.35
C LEU A 76 -11.96 8.92 -3.78
N ALA A 77 -11.71 9.97 -3.04
CA ALA A 77 -10.64 10.92 -3.36
C ALA A 77 -9.25 10.32 -3.14
N ASN A 78 -8.36 10.42 -4.11
CA ASN A 78 -6.94 10.13 -3.93
C ASN A 78 -6.22 11.36 -3.37
N THR A 79 -6.16 11.48 -2.06
CA THR A 79 -5.55 12.62 -1.36
C THR A 79 -4.09 12.88 -1.73
N ALA A 80 -3.32 11.83 -2.09
CA ALA A 80 -1.96 11.99 -2.57
C ALA A 80 -1.88 12.63 -3.97
N GLY A 81 -2.96 12.60 -4.75
CA GLY A 81 -3.09 13.25 -6.06
C GLY A 81 -3.65 14.65 -5.98
N ILE A 82 -4.37 14.99 -4.92
CA ILE A 82 -4.91 16.32 -4.69
C ILE A 82 -3.79 17.23 -4.19
N GLN A 83 -3.52 18.31 -4.92
CA GLN A 83 -2.61 19.35 -4.44
C GLN A 83 -3.45 20.40 -3.72
N PRO A 84 -3.23 20.62 -2.42
CA PRO A 84 -3.91 21.72 -1.73
C PRO A 84 -3.50 23.07 -2.35
N TYR A 85 -4.40 24.03 -2.35
CA TYR A 85 -4.09 25.40 -2.77
C TYR A 85 -3.02 25.97 -1.84
N SER A 86 -1.80 26.13 -2.36
CA SER A 86 -0.65 26.63 -1.59
C SER A 86 -0.72 28.13 -1.26
N GLY A 87 -1.83 28.81 -1.59
CA GLY A 87 -2.01 30.24 -1.36
C GLY A 87 -3.08 30.64 -0.35
N LEU A 88 -3.81 29.67 0.24
CA LEU A 88 -4.83 29.98 1.23
C LEU A 88 -4.20 30.11 2.62
N LYS A 89 -4.50 31.23 3.29
CA LYS A 89 -4.03 31.49 4.67
C LYS A 89 -4.76 30.65 5.71
N TYR A 90 -5.99 30.21 5.41
CA TYR A 90 -6.85 29.44 6.30
C TYR A 90 -7.50 28.32 5.52
N THR A 91 -7.29 27.09 5.95
CA THR A 91 -8.01 25.90 5.54
C THR A 91 -8.61 25.26 6.79
N ASP A 92 -9.85 24.79 6.68
CA ASP A 92 -10.55 24.05 7.72
C ASP A 92 -11.29 22.87 7.08
N ASP A 93 -11.82 21.98 7.91
CA ASP A 93 -12.53 20.79 7.47
C ASP A 93 -13.72 21.13 6.56
N HIS A 94 -14.35 22.30 6.73
CA HIS A 94 -15.43 22.77 5.86
C HIS A 94 -14.94 23.14 4.47
N SER A 95 -13.81 23.84 4.39
CA SER A 95 -13.18 24.17 3.10
C SER A 95 -12.67 22.93 2.38
N ASP A 96 -12.19 21.90 3.11
CA ASP A 96 -11.74 20.64 2.52
C ASP A 96 -12.92 19.84 1.95
N ALA A 97 -14.04 19.76 2.65
CA ALA A 97 -15.26 19.14 2.13
C ALA A 97 -15.78 19.85 0.88
N ARG A 98 -15.85 21.20 0.88
CA ARG A 98 -16.26 21.99 -0.31
C ARG A 98 -15.29 21.76 -1.48
N TRP A 99 -14.00 21.71 -1.20
CA TRP A 99 -12.97 21.47 -2.22
C TRP A 99 -13.14 20.12 -2.91
N LEU A 100 -13.43 19.06 -2.15
CA LEU A 100 -13.74 17.75 -2.71
C LEU A 100 -14.96 17.79 -3.63
N ALA A 101 -16.04 18.45 -3.20
CA ALA A 101 -17.25 18.63 -4.01
C ALA A 101 -16.97 19.40 -5.31
N GLN A 102 -16.18 20.47 -5.24
CA GLN A 102 -15.80 21.29 -6.37
C GLN A 102 -14.94 20.51 -7.38
N LEU A 103 -13.95 19.70 -6.92
CA LEU A 103 -13.15 18.85 -7.79
C LEU A 103 -14.01 17.84 -8.56
N LEU A 104 -15.04 17.26 -7.89
CA LEU A 104 -16.00 16.36 -8.54
C LEU A 104 -16.79 17.11 -9.61
N ARG A 105 -17.37 18.25 -9.25
CA ARG A 105 -18.17 19.08 -10.19
C ARG A 105 -17.39 19.47 -11.44
N LEU A 106 -16.13 19.83 -11.27
CA LEU A 106 -15.23 20.21 -12.38
C LEU A 106 -14.72 19.00 -13.20
N GLY A 107 -14.98 17.76 -12.76
CA GLY A 107 -14.47 16.56 -13.43
C GLY A 107 -12.95 16.39 -13.37
N VAL A 108 -12.29 17.02 -12.39
CA VAL A 108 -10.83 16.99 -12.21
C VAL A 108 -10.41 16.28 -10.92
N LEU A 109 -11.31 15.59 -10.26
CA LEU A 109 -11.02 14.83 -9.04
C LEU A 109 -10.01 13.71 -9.32
N PRO A 110 -8.86 13.66 -8.66
CA PRO A 110 -8.00 12.48 -8.68
C PRO A 110 -8.67 11.36 -7.88
N GLU A 111 -9.20 10.36 -8.57
CA GLU A 111 -9.91 9.26 -7.91
C GLU A 111 -8.99 8.17 -7.39
N GLY A 112 -9.32 7.66 -6.22
CA GLY A 112 -8.79 6.44 -5.62
C GLY A 112 -9.59 5.21 -6.06
N TYR A 113 -8.95 4.04 -6.01
CA TYR A 113 -9.65 2.79 -6.31
C TYR A 113 -10.46 2.32 -5.10
N ILE A 114 -11.78 2.25 -5.25
CA ILE A 114 -12.67 1.61 -4.28
C ILE A 114 -12.49 0.10 -4.41
N TYR A 115 -11.68 -0.47 -3.53
CA TYR A 115 -11.40 -1.90 -3.54
C TYR A 115 -12.66 -2.68 -3.12
N PRO A 116 -13.06 -3.75 -3.84
CA PRO A 116 -14.28 -4.50 -3.51
C PRO A 116 -14.25 -5.10 -2.10
N PRO A 117 -15.37 -5.07 -1.35
CA PRO A 117 -15.44 -5.56 0.04
C PRO A 117 -14.94 -6.99 0.21
N ALA A 118 -15.27 -7.90 -0.72
CA ALA A 118 -14.94 -9.33 -0.65
C ALA A 118 -13.43 -9.63 -0.53
N GLY A 119 -12.56 -8.75 -1.06
CA GLY A 119 -11.10 -8.95 -1.00
C GLY A 119 -10.39 -8.14 0.08
N ARG A 120 -11.10 -7.20 0.76
CA ARG A 120 -10.46 -6.27 1.70
C ARG A 120 -9.90 -6.96 2.93
N ALA A 121 -10.67 -7.86 3.55
CA ALA A 121 -10.27 -8.55 4.77
C ALA A 121 -8.96 -9.33 4.58
N VAL A 122 -8.83 -10.08 3.49
CA VAL A 122 -7.61 -10.85 3.19
C VAL A 122 -6.43 -9.93 2.86
N ARG A 123 -6.68 -8.84 2.11
CA ARG A 123 -5.66 -7.81 1.85
C ARG A 123 -5.18 -7.15 3.13
N ASP A 124 -6.08 -6.84 4.05
CA ASP A 124 -5.74 -6.19 5.32
C ASP A 124 -4.99 -7.15 6.26
N LEU A 125 -5.30 -8.46 6.22
CA LEU A 125 -4.48 -9.50 6.88
C LEU A 125 -3.03 -9.51 6.36
N LEU A 126 -2.82 -9.44 5.04
CA LEU A 126 -1.47 -9.35 4.47
C LEU A 126 -0.74 -8.06 4.87
N ARG A 127 -1.45 -6.95 4.96
CA ARG A 127 -0.92 -5.69 5.46
C ARG A 127 -0.54 -5.79 6.94
N LYS A 128 -1.38 -6.44 7.74
CA LYS A 128 -1.09 -6.75 9.15
C LYS A 128 0.15 -7.64 9.27
N ARG A 129 0.21 -8.71 8.50
CA ARG A 129 1.41 -9.57 8.42
C ARG A 129 2.67 -8.75 8.11
N SER A 130 2.61 -7.83 7.13
CA SER A 130 3.74 -6.98 6.77
C SER A 130 4.13 -6.01 7.90
N GLN A 131 3.17 -5.55 8.69
CA GLN A 131 3.43 -4.76 9.91
C GLN A 131 4.18 -5.59 10.96
N LEU A 132 3.72 -6.80 11.25
CA LEU A 132 4.35 -7.70 12.23
C LEU A 132 5.78 -8.07 11.81
N VAL A 133 6.03 -8.30 10.52
CA VAL A 133 7.40 -8.54 10.02
C VAL A 133 8.32 -7.35 10.30
N ARG A 134 7.86 -6.10 10.11
CA ARG A 134 8.67 -4.93 10.45
C ARG A 134 8.95 -4.84 11.95
N GLN A 135 7.96 -5.12 12.79
CA GLN A 135 8.14 -5.17 14.25
C GLN A 135 9.15 -6.24 14.65
N LYS A 136 9.07 -7.44 14.02
CA LYS A 136 10.05 -8.52 14.24
C LYS A 136 11.47 -8.08 13.87
N VAL A 137 11.66 -7.42 12.72
CA VAL A 137 12.96 -6.89 12.30
C VAL A 137 13.49 -5.86 13.31
N THR A 138 12.62 -5.01 13.87
CA THR A 138 13.00 -4.05 14.92
C THR A 138 13.53 -4.77 16.16
N GLN A 139 12.86 -5.85 16.61
CA GLN A 139 13.34 -6.66 17.75
C GLN A 139 14.67 -7.34 17.44
N LEU A 140 14.80 -7.91 16.24
CA LEU A 140 16.05 -8.55 15.81
C LEU A 140 17.25 -7.58 15.80
N LEU A 141 17.07 -6.36 15.29
CA LEU A 141 18.10 -5.32 15.30
C LEU A 141 18.43 -4.85 16.73
N SER A 142 17.42 -4.78 17.61
CA SER A 142 17.63 -4.48 19.03
C SER A 142 18.47 -5.56 19.71
N LEU A 143 18.17 -6.85 19.45
CA LEU A 143 18.94 -7.99 19.95
C LEU A 143 20.38 -7.95 19.44
N GLU A 144 20.60 -7.73 18.14
CA GLU A 144 21.93 -7.62 17.53
C GLU A 144 22.75 -6.52 18.19
N ASN A 145 22.14 -5.36 18.44
CA ASN A 145 22.80 -4.24 19.07
C ASN A 145 23.16 -4.50 20.55
N LEU A 146 22.23 -5.06 21.32
CA LEU A 146 22.47 -5.43 22.71
C LEU A 146 23.58 -6.48 22.82
N TYR A 147 23.49 -7.53 22.01
CA TYR A 147 24.47 -8.60 21.99
C TYR A 147 25.86 -8.07 21.64
N SER A 148 25.98 -7.31 20.55
CA SER A 148 27.25 -6.74 20.10
C SER A 148 27.87 -5.80 21.12
N ARG A 149 27.04 -5.01 21.82
CA ARG A 149 27.51 -4.07 22.86
C ARG A 149 28.18 -4.77 24.04
N HIS A 150 27.65 -5.93 24.43
CA HIS A 150 28.14 -6.63 25.64
C HIS A 150 29.14 -7.75 25.35
N THR A 151 29.20 -8.25 24.11
CA THR A 151 30.12 -9.35 23.74
C THR A 151 31.20 -8.93 22.75
N GLY A 152 31.08 -7.77 22.13
CA GLY A 152 31.96 -7.33 21.03
C GLY A 152 31.78 -8.12 19.74
N SER A 153 30.91 -9.14 19.71
CA SER A 153 30.63 -9.97 18.54
C SER A 153 29.31 -9.59 17.88
N ARG A 154 29.19 -9.79 16.55
CA ARG A 154 27.98 -9.53 15.78
C ARG A 154 27.37 -10.84 15.31
N PRO A 155 26.40 -11.40 16.06
CA PRO A 155 25.76 -12.66 15.69
C PRO A 155 24.90 -12.46 14.43
N SER A 156 24.81 -13.52 13.62
CA SER A 156 23.89 -13.54 12.49
C SER A 156 22.42 -13.58 12.96
N ALA A 157 21.50 -13.11 12.11
CA ALA A 157 20.08 -13.18 12.38
C ALA A 157 19.59 -14.60 12.72
N ASN A 158 20.18 -15.63 12.10
CA ASN A 158 19.84 -17.04 12.40
C ASN A 158 20.31 -17.45 13.80
N GLN A 159 21.49 -17.05 14.21
CA GLN A 159 21.97 -17.34 15.58
C GLN A 159 21.09 -16.67 16.62
N LEU A 160 20.70 -15.40 16.41
CA LEU A 160 19.79 -14.69 17.32
C LEU A 160 18.39 -15.33 17.40
N ARG A 161 17.88 -15.84 16.28
CA ARG A 161 16.56 -16.51 16.27
C ARG A 161 16.57 -17.85 16.98
N LEU A 162 17.70 -18.54 17.02
CA LEU A 162 17.87 -19.81 17.71
C LEU A 162 18.29 -19.66 19.18
N LEU A 163 18.51 -18.43 19.64
CA LEU A 163 18.88 -18.15 21.02
C LEU A 163 17.77 -18.57 21.97
N THR A 164 18.12 -19.34 23.01
CA THR A 164 17.19 -19.72 24.04
C THR A 164 17.32 -18.83 25.27
N VAL A 165 16.28 -18.79 26.13
CA VAL A 165 16.31 -18.05 27.39
C VAL A 165 17.44 -18.56 28.29
N ALA A 166 17.63 -19.89 28.38
CA ALA A 166 18.70 -20.50 29.16
C ALA A 166 20.09 -20.09 28.66
N ALA A 167 20.31 -20.10 27.33
CA ALA A 167 21.59 -19.68 26.76
C ALA A 167 21.89 -18.20 27.04
N VAL A 168 20.87 -17.35 27.10
CA VAL A 168 21.05 -15.93 27.47
C VAL A 168 21.47 -15.78 28.91
N GLU A 169 20.85 -16.56 29.85
CA GLU A 169 21.17 -16.51 31.27
C GLU A 169 22.59 -17.02 31.55
N GLU A 170 23.02 -18.05 30.84
CA GLU A 170 24.37 -18.59 30.96
C GLU A 170 25.43 -17.63 30.41
N GLN A 171 25.14 -16.96 29.29
CA GLN A 171 26.08 -16.12 28.60
C GLN A 171 26.26 -14.72 29.22
N PHE A 172 25.19 -14.14 29.79
CA PHE A 172 25.19 -12.79 30.30
C PHE A 172 25.10 -12.78 31.83
N GLY A 173 26.21 -12.56 32.53
CA GLY A 173 26.27 -12.49 33.97
C GLY A 173 25.53 -11.32 34.61
N ASP A 174 25.29 -10.23 33.84
CA ASP A 174 24.45 -9.12 34.29
C ASP A 174 22.97 -9.44 34.07
N THR A 175 22.21 -9.54 35.15
CA THR A 175 20.80 -9.90 35.13
C THR A 175 19.92 -8.88 34.40
N MET A 176 20.28 -7.60 34.41
CA MET A 176 19.53 -6.54 33.69
C MET A 176 19.73 -6.64 32.19
N VAL A 177 20.96 -6.93 31.76
CA VAL A 177 21.28 -7.15 30.34
C VAL A 177 20.58 -8.41 29.85
N ALA A 178 20.70 -9.52 30.58
CA ALA A 178 20.00 -10.77 30.28
C ALA A 178 18.49 -10.56 30.16
N GLN A 179 17.88 -9.80 31.09
CA GLN A 179 16.45 -9.50 31.05
C GLN A 179 16.04 -8.68 29.83
N ALA A 180 16.83 -7.67 29.41
CA ALA A 180 16.56 -6.87 28.22
C ALA A 180 16.60 -7.74 26.93
N ILE A 181 17.58 -8.65 26.83
CA ILE A 181 17.72 -9.59 25.72
C ILE A 181 16.54 -10.58 25.71
N LYS A 182 16.20 -11.19 26.87
CA LYS A 182 15.05 -12.10 27.00
C LYS A 182 13.75 -11.46 26.59
N SER A 183 13.51 -10.22 26.98
CA SER A 183 12.29 -9.49 26.61
C SER A 183 12.15 -9.32 25.10
N SER A 184 13.22 -8.87 24.43
CA SER A 184 13.22 -8.73 22.97
C SER A 184 13.08 -10.07 22.24
N LEU A 185 13.71 -11.14 22.77
CA LEU A 185 13.63 -12.49 22.22
C LEU A 185 12.20 -13.05 22.32
N THR A 186 11.54 -12.90 23.48
CA THR A 186 10.16 -13.33 23.69
C THR A 186 9.20 -12.62 22.73
N VAL A 187 9.32 -11.31 22.59
CA VAL A 187 8.48 -10.54 21.65
C VAL A 187 8.75 -10.98 20.21
N MET A 188 10.00 -11.21 19.83
CA MET A 188 10.36 -11.67 18.48
C MET A 188 9.73 -13.03 18.16
N HIS A 189 9.80 -14.01 19.07
CA HIS A 189 9.20 -15.34 18.88
C HIS A 189 7.66 -15.27 18.85
N CYS A 190 7.05 -14.44 19.68
CA CYS A 190 5.60 -14.19 19.61
C CYS A 190 5.20 -13.65 18.22
N LEU A 191 5.94 -12.66 17.72
CA LEU A 191 5.68 -12.11 16.39
C LEU A 191 5.88 -13.14 15.28
N GLU A 192 6.86 -14.03 15.38
CA GLU A 192 7.06 -15.13 14.40
C GLU A 192 5.85 -16.04 14.33
N LYS A 193 5.35 -16.49 15.49
CA LYS A 193 4.16 -17.33 15.58
C LYS A 193 2.92 -16.68 14.96
N GLU A 194 2.69 -15.40 15.27
CA GLU A 194 1.56 -14.65 14.70
C GLU A 194 1.70 -14.46 13.17
N ILE A 195 2.91 -14.19 12.68
CA ILE A 195 3.18 -14.09 11.23
C ILE A 195 2.86 -15.40 10.53
N GLU A 196 3.29 -16.54 11.07
CA GLU A 196 3.02 -17.87 10.51
C GLU A 196 1.53 -18.19 10.48
N GLN A 197 0.79 -17.88 11.55
CA GLN A 197 -0.67 -18.06 11.58
C GLN A 197 -1.38 -17.24 10.52
N LEU A 198 -1.04 -15.94 10.40
CA LEU A 198 -1.61 -15.09 9.36
C LEU A 198 -1.29 -15.61 7.96
N GLU A 199 -0.08 -16.09 7.72
CA GLU A 199 0.31 -16.68 6.43
C GLU A 199 -0.51 -17.92 6.09
N GLN A 200 -0.77 -18.79 7.06
CA GLN A 200 -1.60 -19.98 6.85
C GLN A 200 -3.04 -19.59 6.49
N VAL A 201 -3.65 -18.65 7.22
CA VAL A 201 -5.01 -18.18 6.96
C VAL A 201 -5.11 -17.57 5.57
N VAL A 202 -4.19 -16.67 5.20
CA VAL A 202 -4.21 -16.01 3.89
C VAL A 202 -4.02 -17.03 2.76
N LYS A 203 -3.08 -17.97 2.89
CA LYS A 203 -2.84 -19.01 1.89
C LYS A 203 -4.06 -19.92 1.68
N ALA A 204 -4.78 -20.25 2.74
CA ALA A 204 -6.00 -21.07 2.66
C ALA A 204 -7.11 -20.36 1.87
N GLN A 205 -7.29 -19.05 2.09
CA GLN A 205 -8.34 -18.26 1.43
C GLN A 205 -8.12 -18.05 -0.07
N VAL A 206 -6.88 -18.11 -0.54
CA VAL A 206 -6.53 -17.64 -1.91
C VAL A 206 -6.12 -18.77 -2.85
N LYS A 207 -5.99 -20.01 -2.38
CA LYS A 207 -5.59 -21.17 -3.19
C LYS A 207 -6.43 -21.39 -4.47
N LEU A 208 -7.66 -20.91 -4.49
CA LEU A 208 -8.64 -21.14 -5.56
C LEU A 208 -8.71 -19.98 -6.59
N GLN A 209 -7.97 -18.90 -6.43
CA GLN A 209 -8.04 -17.79 -7.38
C GLN A 209 -7.19 -18.06 -8.63
N PRO A 210 -7.78 -18.01 -9.86
CA PRO A 210 -7.08 -18.31 -11.11
C PRO A 210 -5.81 -17.49 -11.33
N ALA A 211 -5.83 -16.22 -10.95
CA ALA A 211 -4.70 -15.30 -11.11
C ALA A 211 -3.47 -15.64 -10.25
N PHE A 212 -3.61 -16.46 -9.20
CA PHE A 212 -2.53 -16.75 -8.28
C PHE A 212 -1.45 -17.67 -8.86
N LYS A 213 -1.86 -18.79 -9.49
CA LYS A 213 -0.93 -19.78 -10.03
C LYS A 213 0.03 -19.21 -11.08
N PRO A 214 -0.43 -18.43 -12.09
CA PRO A 214 0.46 -17.82 -13.06
C PRO A 214 1.49 -16.86 -12.43
N LEU A 215 1.14 -16.14 -11.36
CA LEU A 215 2.08 -15.26 -10.68
C LEU A 215 3.26 -16.01 -10.04
N LEU A 216 3.05 -17.24 -9.58
CA LEU A 216 4.12 -18.06 -8.99
C LEU A 216 5.16 -18.52 -10.02
N THR A 217 4.88 -18.41 -11.32
CA THR A 217 5.86 -18.70 -12.38
C THR A 217 6.86 -17.55 -12.59
N VAL A 218 6.55 -16.35 -12.06
CA VAL A 218 7.41 -15.18 -12.24
C VAL A 218 8.65 -15.29 -11.35
N ALA A 219 9.82 -15.04 -11.96
CA ALA A 219 11.10 -15.10 -11.27
C ALA A 219 11.10 -14.29 -9.97
N GLY A 220 11.48 -14.93 -8.86
CA GLY A 220 11.59 -14.30 -7.54
C GLY A 220 10.27 -14.09 -6.81
N ILE A 221 9.13 -14.56 -7.36
CA ILE A 221 7.81 -14.42 -6.73
C ILE A 221 7.41 -15.75 -6.09
N GLY A 222 7.51 -15.81 -4.76
CA GLY A 222 6.95 -16.88 -3.94
C GLY A 222 5.51 -16.59 -3.51
N PRO A 223 4.90 -17.51 -2.72
CA PRO A 223 3.48 -17.41 -2.35
C PRO A 223 3.07 -16.07 -1.72
N ILE A 224 3.82 -15.56 -0.76
CA ILE A 224 3.47 -14.30 -0.08
C ILE A 224 3.57 -13.08 -1.00
N LEU A 225 4.60 -13.04 -1.87
CA LEU A 225 4.72 -11.95 -2.85
C LEU A 225 3.64 -12.03 -3.91
N GLY A 226 3.32 -13.24 -4.41
CA GLY A 226 2.23 -13.46 -5.36
C GLY A 226 0.87 -13.02 -4.79
N LEU A 227 0.57 -13.38 -3.53
CA LEU A 227 -0.65 -12.95 -2.83
C LEU A 227 -0.69 -11.42 -2.66
N THR A 228 0.43 -10.81 -2.25
CA THR A 228 0.52 -9.35 -2.11
C THR A 228 0.30 -8.66 -3.45
N ILE A 229 0.94 -9.13 -4.52
CA ILE A 229 0.79 -8.55 -5.86
C ILE A 229 -0.65 -8.69 -6.34
N MET A 230 -1.26 -9.86 -6.22
CA MET A 230 -2.63 -10.11 -6.65
C MET A 230 -3.63 -9.23 -5.89
N LEU A 231 -3.59 -9.25 -4.56
CA LEU A 231 -4.55 -8.53 -3.71
C LEU A 231 -4.35 -7.01 -3.74
N GLU A 232 -3.13 -6.52 -3.82
CA GLU A 232 -2.88 -5.08 -3.92
C GLU A 232 -3.12 -4.51 -5.33
N THR A 233 -3.10 -5.37 -6.35
CA THR A 233 -3.46 -4.99 -7.72
C THR A 233 -4.98 -4.84 -7.86
N GLY A 234 -5.77 -5.73 -7.28
CA GLY A 234 -7.21 -5.82 -7.54
C GLY A 234 -7.48 -6.18 -9.02
N ALA A 235 -8.48 -5.58 -9.61
CA ALA A 235 -8.80 -5.79 -11.02
C ALA A 235 -7.71 -5.20 -11.93
N ILE A 236 -7.01 -6.05 -12.68
CA ILE A 236 -5.92 -5.62 -13.57
C ILE A 236 -6.42 -4.74 -14.72
N GLN A 237 -7.69 -4.94 -15.13
CA GLN A 237 -8.35 -4.21 -16.21
C GLN A 237 -8.47 -2.69 -15.94
N ARG A 238 -8.41 -2.28 -14.67
CA ARG A 238 -8.38 -0.86 -14.29
C ARG A 238 -7.13 -0.11 -14.76
N PHE A 239 -6.13 -0.82 -15.22
CA PHE A 239 -4.91 -0.25 -15.79
C PHE A 239 -4.92 -0.38 -17.32
N PRO A 240 -5.25 0.69 -18.07
CA PRO A 240 -5.35 0.62 -19.53
C PRO A 240 -4.04 0.21 -20.22
N LYS A 241 -2.90 0.59 -19.62
CA LYS A 241 -1.55 0.34 -20.16
C LYS A 241 -0.63 -0.20 -19.09
N VAL A 242 0.34 -1.03 -19.51
CA VAL A 242 1.38 -1.56 -18.62
C VAL A 242 2.18 -0.47 -17.89
N GLY A 243 2.34 0.70 -18.49
CA GLY A 243 3.00 1.85 -17.87
C GLY A 243 2.22 2.41 -16.67
N ASN A 244 0.87 2.42 -16.75
CA ASN A 244 0.02 2.85 -15.64
C ASN A 244 0.18 1.90 -14.43
N PHE A 245 0.21 0.58 -14.68
CA PHE A 245 0.45 -0.39 -13.62
C PHE A 245 1.86 -0.25 -13.01
N ALA A 246 2.90 -0.14 -13.84
CA ALA A 246 4.27 0.03 -13.36
C ALA A 246 4.44 1.32 -12.54
N SER A 247 3.74 2.39 -12.92
CA SER A 247 3.68 3.65 -12.16
C SER A 247 2.96 3.45 -10.82
N TYR A 248 1.81 2.79 -10.82
CA TYR A 248 1.06 2.48 -9.61
C TYR A 248 1.88 1.61 -8.63
N CYS A 249 2.73 0.72 -9.15
CA CYS A 249 3.68 -0.07 -8.37
C CYS A 249 4.90 0.73 -7.88
N ARG A 250 4.99 2.03 -8.16
CA ARG A 250 6.14 2.89 -7.85
C ARG A 250 7.47 2.36 -8.43
N CYS A 251 7.38 1.64 -9.53
CA CYS A 251 8.55 1.05 -10.20
C CYS A 251 9.10 1.94 -11.32
N VAL A 252 8.52 3.10 -11.57
CA VAL A 252 9.02 4.12 -12.50
C VAL A 252 9.59 5.31 -11.75
N ASP A 253 10.56 5.99 -12.37
CA ASP A 253 11.10 7.23 -11.81
C ASP A 253 10.08 8.37 -11.98
N SER A 254 9.90 9.18 -10.93
CA SER A 254 9.07 10.38 -11.01
C SER A 254 9.95 11.59 -11.25
N GLN A 255 9.66 12.35 -12.31
CA GLN A 255 10.42 13.55 -12.69
C GLN A 255 9.50 14.76 -12.73
N ARG A 256 9.95 15.86 -12.13
CA ARG A 256 9.37 17.17 -12.33
C ARG A 256 10.22 17.91 -13.37
N LEU A 257 9.62 18.20 -14.52
CA LEU A 257 10.26 18.95 -15.59
C LEU A 257 9.70 20.37 -15.64
N SER A 258 10.55 21.34 -15.94
CA SER A 258 10.17 22.71 -16.24
C SER A 258 11.07 23.20 -17.35
N ASN A 259 10.49 23.66 -18.46
CA ASN A 259 11.20 24.08 -19.68
C ASN A 259 12.24 23.01 -20.14
N GLY A 260 11.81 21.73 -20.19
CA GLY A 260 12.66 20.60 -20.59
C GLY A 260 13.76 20.22 -19.59
N LYS A 261 13.96 20.97 -18.52
CA LYS A 261 14.99 20.71 -17.49
C LYS A 261 14.39 20.02 -16.27
N ARG A 262 15.12 19.03 -15.74
CA ARG A 262 14.72 18.33 -14.49
C ARG A 262 14.85 19.28 -13.30
N LYS A 263 13.71 19.58 -12.63
CA LYS A 263 13.60 20.45 -11.45
C LYS A 263 13.44 19.67 -10.12
N GLY A 264 13.50 18.35 -10.19
CA GLY A 264 13.39 17.49 -9.00
C GLY A 264 12.58 16.23 -9.28
N GLN A 265 12.14 15.60 -8.19
CA GLN A 265 11.22 14.47 -8.24
C GLN A 265 9.77 14.96 -8.23
N GLY A 266 8.89 14.24 -8.93
CA GLY A 266 7.44 14.42 -8.84
C GLY A 266 6.88 13.80 -7.55
N ASN A 267 5.57 13.61 -7.51
CA ASN A 267 4.89 12.99 -6.36
C ASN A 267 5.33 11.53 -6.17
N THR A 268 6.20 11.30 -5.19
CA THR A 268 6.72 9.95 -4.83
C THR A 268 5.76 9.15 -3.95
N LYS A 269 4.73 9.81 -3.37
CA LYS A 269 3.75 9.15 -2.49
C LYS A 269 2.63 8.48 -3.28
N ASN A 270 2.36 8.92 -4.52
CA ASN A 270 1.36 8.30 -5.39
C ASN A 270 1.68 6.84 -5.69
N GLY A 271 0.64 6.03 -5.86
CA GLY A 271 0.73 4.60 -6.11
C GLY A 271 0.82 3.75 -4.82
N ASN A 272 0.99 2.44 -5.00
CA ASN A 272 0.88 1.46 -3.94
C ASN A 272 2.24 1.09 -3.34
N LYS A 273 2.44 1.41 -2.06
CA LYS A 273 3.69 1.12 -1.33
C LYS A 273 3.94 -0.38 -1.10
N TYR A 274 2.88 -1.20 -1.02
CA TYR A 274 3.01 -2.64 -0.81
C TYR A 274 3.44 -3.35 -2.09
N LEU A 275 2.94 -2.91 -3.25
CA LEU A 275 3.44 -3.36 -4.56
C LEU A 275 4.88 -2.93 -4.78
N ALA A 276 5.24 -1.70 -4.42
CA ALA A 276 6.62 -1.22 -4.50
C ALA A 276 7.58 -2.12 -3.72
N TRP A 277 7.20 -2.47 -2.48
CA TRP A 277 7.96 -3.41 -1.65
C TRP A 277 8.01 -4.79 -2.30
N ALA A 278 6.88 -5.34 -2.71
CA ALA A 278 6.81 -6.70 -3.26
C ALA A 278 7.68 -6.87 -4.51
N PHE A 279 7.70 -5.89 -5.41
CA PHE A 279 8.54 -5.97 -6.61
C PHE A 279 10.04 -5.75 -6.32
N VAL A 280 10.40 -4.98 -5.32
CA VAL A 280 11.81 -4.86 -4.89
C VAL A 280 12.28 -6.17 -4.25
N GLU A 281 11.46 -6.82 -3.42
CA GLU A 281 11.77 -8.13 -2.85
C GLU A 281 11.86 -9.22 -3.95
N ALA A 282 10.88 -9.24 -4.87
CA ALA A 282 10.95 -10.15 -6.01
C ALA A 282 12.23 -9.96 -6.83
N ALA A 283 12.66 -8.71 -7.03
CA ALA A 283 13.91 -8.41 -7.71
C ALA A 283 15.14 -8.94 -6.96
N ASN A 284 15.17 -8.84 -5.61
CA ASN A 284 16.25 -9.41 -4.80
C ASN A 284 16.37 -10.92 -4.99
N PHE A 285 15.25 -11.64 -4.92
CA PHE A 285 15.23 -13.08 -5.13
C PHE A 285 15.55 -13.45 -6.59
N ALA A 286 14.99 -12.75 -7.56
CA ALA A 286 15.25 -13.01 -8.97
C ALA A 286 16.73 -12.82 -9.35
N ILE A 287 17.38 -11.77 -8.84
CA ILE A 287 18.81 -11.52 -9.05
C ILE A 287 19.66 -12.65 -8.44
N ARG A 288 19.25 -13.17 -7.29
CA ARG A 288 19.99 -14.22 -6.58
C ARG A 288 19.90 -15.59 -7.23
N TYR A 289 18.74 -15.95 -7.79
CA TYR A 289 18.42 -17.32 -8.18
C TYR A 289 18.26 -17.54 -9.69
N HIS A 290 18.26 -16.47 -10.52
CA HIS A 290 18.05 -16.60 -11.98
C HIS A 290 19.17 -15.89 -12.74
N GLU A 291 19.97 -16.67 -13.45
CA GLU A 291 21.16 -16.20 -14.17
C GLU A 291 20.86 -15.10 -15.20
N SER A 292 19.79 -15.23 -15.99
CA SER A 292 19.39 -14.19 -16.96
C SER A 292 19.10 -12.85 -16.30
N VAL A 293 18.44 -12.88 -15.13
CA VAL A 293 18.16 -11.66 -14.35
C VAL A 293 19.42 -11.08 -13.75
N GLN A 294 20.33 -11.96 -13.25
CA GLN A 294 21.61 -11.54 -12.71
C GLN A 294 22.47 -10.85 -13.77
N ARG A 295 22.56 -11.43 -14.99
CA ARG A 295 23.26 -10.79 -16.13
C ARG A 295 22.67 -9.42 -16.47
N PHE A 296 21.35 -9.30 -16.53
CA PHE A 296 20.69 -8.01 -16.74
C PHE A 296 21.03 -7.01 -15.64
N TYR A 297 20.96 -7.44 -14.37
CA TYR A 297 21.31 -6.60 -13.21
C TYR A 297 22.76 -6.10 -13.28
N GLN A 298 23.73 -6.99 -13.55
CA GLN A 298 25.15 -6.65 -13.65
C GLN A 298 25.42 -5.65 -14.78
N ARG A 299 24.82 -5.86 -15.97
CA ARG A 299 24.92 -4.88 -17.09
C ARG A 299 24.39 -3.50 -16.70
N LYS A 300 23.35 -3.44 -15.84
CA LYS A 300 22.82 -2.17 -15.34
C LYS A 300 23.71 -1.55 -14.26
N CYS A 301 24.25 -2.36 -13.35
CA CYS A 301 25.22 -1.90 -12.34
C CYS A 301 26.46 -1.25 -12.95
N ALA A 302 26.96 -1.78 -14.06
CA ALA A 302 28.10 -1.19 -14.77
C ALA A 302 27.87 0.24 -15.26
N LYS A 303 26.59 0.66 -15.40
CA LYS A 303 26.19 1.99 -15.92
C LYS A 303 25.49 2.87 -14.88
N THR A 304 25.08 2.30 -13.73
CA THR A 304 24.28 3.00 -12.70
C THR A 304 24.62 2.45 -11.31
N SER A 305 23.97 2.99 -10.27
CA SER A 305 24.10 2.42 -8.92
C SER A 305 23.33 1.10 -8.77
N GLN A 306 23.75 0.28 -7.79
CA GLN A 306 23.06 -0.98 -7.45
C GLN A 306 21.57 -0.78 -7.13
N VAL A 307 21.20 0.34 -6.49
CA VAL A 307 19.81 0.68 -6.18
C VAL A 307 19.00 0.89 -7.45
N VAL A 308 19.55 1.65 -8.40
CA VAL A 308 18.89 1.92 -9.70
C VAL A 308 18.78 0.64 -10.53
N ALA A 309 19.85 -0.17 -10.56
CA ALA A 309 19.84 -1.46 -11.25
C ALA A 309 18.79 -2.43 -10.69
N ARG A 310 18.65 -2.51 -9.35
CA ARG A 310 17.62 -3.31 -8.69
C ARG A 310 16.21 -2.81 -9.01
N LYS A 311 15.98 -1.49 -9.01
CA LYS A 311 14.70 -0.91 -9.43
C LYS A 311 14.39 -1.20 -10.91
N ALA A 312 15.39 -1.26 -11.78
CA ALA A 312 15.18 -1.65 -13.17
C ALA A 312 14.71 -3.11 -13.32
N VAL A 313 15.23 -4.03 -12.48
CA VAL A 313 14.72 -5.42 -12.41
C VAL A 313 13.28 -5.42 -11.89
N ALA A 314 13.00 -4.74 -10.77
CA ALA A 314 11.65 -4.63 -10.21
C ALA A 314 10.63 -4.07 -11.23
N HIS A 315 11.01 -3.06 -12.02
CA HIS A 315 10.20 -2.53 -13.11
C HIS A 315 9.90 -3.58 -14.19
N LYS A 316 10.90 -4.36 -14.62
CA LYS A 316 10.68 -5.45 -15.60
C LYS A 316 9.74 -6.51 -15.04
N LEU A 317 9.91 -6.92 -13.77
CA LEU A 317 9.02 -7.87 -13.12
C LEU A 317 7.58 -7.33 -12.98
N ALA A 318 7.41 -6.06 -12.62
CA ALA A 318 6.09 -5.43 -12.57
C ALA A 318 5.40 -5.45 -13.95
N ARG A 319 6.13 -5.11 -15.01
CA ARG A 319 5.61 -5.19 -16.38
C ARG A 319 5.23 -6.62 -16.78
N ALA A 320 6.05 -7.61 -16.43
CA ALA A 320 5.74 -9.02 -16.69
C ALA A 320 4.48 -9.47 -15.95
N CYS A 321 4.35 -9.13 -14.65
CA CYS A 321 3.17 -9.43 -13.86
C CYS A 321 1.90 -8.79 -14.42
N TYR A 322 1.96 -7.60 -15.03
CA TYR A 322 0.82 -7.01 -15.71
C TYR A 322 0.27 -7.93 -16.81
N TYR A 323 1.15 -8.46 -17.67
CA TYR A 323 0.73 -9.37 -18.74
C TYR A 323 0.28 -10.73 -18.20
N VAL A 324 1.00 -11.28 -17.21
CA VAL A 324 0.61 -12.52 -16.52
C VAL A 324 -0.79 -12.42 -15.93
N LEU A 325 -1.11 -11.31 -15.26
CA LEU A 325 -2.42 -11.07 -14.67
C LEU A 325 -3.51 -10.80 -15.71
N ARG A 326 -3.19 -10.03 -16.76
CA ARG A 326 -4.15 -9.66 -17.81
C ARG A 326 -4.50 -10.82 -18.71
N ASP A 327 -3.48 -11.56 -19.15
CA ASP A 327 -3.61 -12.61 -20.17
C ASP A 327 -3.74 -13.99 -19.55
N GLN A 328 -3.60 -14.13 -18.23
CA GLN A 328 -3.66 -15.39 -17.46
C GLN A 328 -2.69 -16.46 -18.01
N VAL A 329 -1.50 -16.03 -18.44
CA VAL A 329 -0.46 -16.89 -19.00
C VAL A 329 0.75 -17.00 -18.06
N PRO A 330 1.51 -18.10 -18.10
CA PRO A 330 2.76 -18.23 -17.38
C PRO A 330 3.79 -17.18 -17.81
N PHE A 331 4.72 -16.87 -16.90
CA PHE A 331 5.83 -15.97 -17.17
C PHE A 331 6.82 -16.57 -18.16
N ASP A 332 7.26 -15.74 -19.11
CA ASP A 332 8.30 -16.08 -20.08
C ASP A 332 9.59 -15.30 -19.76
N MET A 333 10.62 -16.05 -19.33
CA MET A 333 11.93 -15.49 -18.98
C MET A 333 12.65 -14.88 -20.19
N GLY A 334 12.54 -15.52 -21.38
CA GLY A 334 13.17 -15.06 -22.61
C GLY A 334 12.64 -13.70 -23.05
N ARG A 335 11.33 -13.51 -23.04
CA ARG A 335 10.68 -12.22 -23.37
C ARG A 335 11.05 -11.13 -22.36
N ALA A 336 11.21 -11.49 -21.08
CA ALA A 336 11.47 -10.51 -20.04
C ALA A 336 12.96 -10.12 -19.92
N PHE A 337 13.88 -11.08 -20.02
CA PHE A 337 15.30 -10.90 -19.71
C PHE A 337 16.29 -11.46 -20.73
N GLY A 338 15.78 -11.98 -21.82
CA GLY A 338 16.60 -12.41 -22.98
C GLY A 338 17.28 -11.26 -23.72
#